data_4dadd5e051c0e8024e130d12571d34fb
#
_entry.id   4dadd5e051c0e8024e130d12571d34fb
#
_cell.length_a   1.000
_cell.length_b   1.000
_cell.length_c   1.000
_cell.angle_alpha   90.00
_cell.angle_beta   90.00
_cell.angle_gamma   90.00
#
_symmetry.space_group_name_H-M   'P 1'
#
loop_
_entity.id
_entity.type
_entity.pdbx_description
1 polymer ?
#
loop_
_entity_poly.entity_id
_entity_poly.type
_entity_poly.pdbx_seq_one_letter_code
_entity_poly.pdbx_strand_id
1 'polypeptide(L)'
;MTRSRLILIAAILVIAVGIGGFIAYDQVLRGDSAAALTLPTASSDPGASSAPGASSAAGASIAPAASFDGSVAGTWNVAANSVAGYRVREQLANLPAASDAVGRTSAVTGSITLDTSGSTTTVTAGQISVDTTSITSDKPQRDDRLRNEGLQTDTYPTATFALTKSVVVPAAALAGTASDVTLTGDLTLHGVTKSVDIPAKAQLVNGTIQVAGSITFPLSDYSIVAPNLGGIIVSIADKGTLEFLVNFSKA
;
A
#
# COMPACT_ATOMS: atom_id res chain seq x y z
N MET A 1 -31.76 -42.23 -24.15
CA MET A 1 -30.40 -41.64 -23.93
C MET A 1 -29.42 -42.79 -23.93
N THR A 2 -28.43 -42.77 -24.80
CA THR A 2 -27.42 -43.84 -24.90
C THR A 2 -26.45 -43.77 -23.72
N ARG A 3 -26.02 -44.94 -23.21
CA ARG A 3 -25.09 -45.06 -22.06
C ARG A 3 -23.86 -44.17 -22.21
N SER A 4 -23.36 -43.96 -23.42
CA SER A 4 -22.24 -43.06 -23.73
C SER A 4 -22.51 -41.58 -23.40
N ARG A 5 -23.75 -41.09 -23.61
CA ARG A 5 -24.12 -39.68 -23.26
C ARG A 5 -24.21 -39.46 -21.75
N LEU A 6 -24.66 -40.48 -21.01
CA LEU A 6 -24.69 -40.43 -19.54
C LEU A 6 -23.27 -40.41 -18.94
N ILE A 7 -22.35 -41.19 -19.49
CA ILE A 7 -20.93 -41.20 -19.05
C ILE A 7 -20.26 -39.84 -19.36
N LEU A 8 -20.55 -39.24 -20.51
CA LEU A 8 -19.99 -37.95 -20.90
C LEU A 8 -20.49 -36.80 -19.98
N ILE A 9 -21.78 -36.81 -19.64
CA ILE A 9 -22.39 -35.85 -18.72
C ILE A 9 -21.83 -36.02 -17.31
N ALA A 10 -21.65 -37.26 -16.84
CA ALA A 10 -21.05 -37.53 -15.53
C ALA A 10 -19.58 -37.08 -15.47
N ALA A 11 -18.80 -37.29 -16.53
CA ALA A 11 -17.41 -36.82 -16.61
C ALA A 11 -17.32 -35.30 -16.60
N ILE A 12 -18.19 -34.59 -17.33
CA ILE A 12 -18.24 -33.12 -17.34
C ILE A 12 -18.64 -32.56 -15.96
N LEU A 13 -19.59 -33.21 -15.29
CA LEU A 13 -20.00 -32.80 -13.92
C LEU A 13 -18.87 -33.00 -12.90
N VAL A 14 -18.12 -34.10 -12.97
CA VAL A 14 -16.98 -34.35 -12.09
C VAL A 14 -15.86 -33.34 -12.34
N ILE A 15 -15.59 -32.97 -13.60
CA ILE A 15 -14.61 -31.95 -13.95
C ILE A 15 -15.07 -30.57 -13.47
N ALA A 16 -16.33 -30.21 -13.65
CA ALA A 16 -16.89 -28.93 -13.20
C ALA A 16 -16.89 -28.81 -11.68
N VAL A 17 -17.22 -29.88 -10.94
CA VAL A 17 -17.13 -29.92 -9.48
C VAL A 17 -15.67 -29.90 -9.00
N GLY A 18 -14.77 -30.59 -9.71
CA GLY A 18 -13.33 -30.58 -9.41
C GLY A 18 -12.71 -29.20 -9.61
N ILE A 19 -13.00 -28.53 -10.72
CA ILE A 19 -12.50 -27.17 -11.01
C ILE A 19 -13.17 -26.14 -10.10
N GLY A 20 -14.48 -26.20 -9.92
CA GLY A 20 -15.22 -25.30 -9.03
C GLY A 20 -14.82 -25.50 -7.56
N GLY A 21 -14.62 -26.74 -7.12
CA GLY A 21 -14.12 -27.08 -5.80
C GLY A 21 -12.68 -26.63 -5.57
N PHE A 22 -11.83 -26.74 -6.59
CA PHE A 22 -10.43 -26.26 -6.52
C PHE A 22 -10.36 -24.73 -6.47
N ILE A 23 -11.16 -24.01 -7.27
CA ILE A 23 -11.22 -22.54 -7.24
C ILE A 23 -11.79 -22.07 -5.91
N ALA A 24 -12.87 -22.66 -5.41
CA ALA A 24 -13.44 -22.34 -4.12
C ALA A 24 -12.48 -22.67 -2.96
N TYR A 25 -11.78 -23.80 -3.04
CA TYR A 25 -10.73 -24.18 -2.08
C TYR A 25 -9.56 -23.20 -2.10
N ASP A 26 -9.11 -22.77 -3.28
CA ASP A 26 -8.02 -21.84 -3.45
C ASP A 26 -8.40 -20.43 -2.92
N GLN A 27 -9.61 -19.94 -3.20
CA GLN A 27 -10.11 -18.66 -2.69
C GLN A 27 -10.36 -18.66 -1.17
N VAL A 28 -10.88 -19.75 -0.61
CA VAL A 28 -11.20 -19.82 0.83
C VAL A 28 -9.95 -20.08 1.68
N LEU A 29 -8.97 -20.81 1.17
CA LEU A 29 -7.79 -21.22 1.94
C LEU A 29 -6.55 -20.35 1.71
N ARG A 30 -6.43 -19.67 0.58
CA ARG A 30 -5.31 -18.73 0.36
C ARG A 30 -5.50 -17.38 1.04
N GLY A 31 -6.72 -16.99 1.42
CA GLY A 31 -7.02 -15.64 1.89
C GLY A 31 -6.41 -14.63 0.91
N ASP A 32 -7.22 -14.02 0.06
CA ASP A 32 -6.72 -13.05 -0.93
C ASP A 32 -5.90 -11.97 -0.22
N SER A 33 -4.57 -12.02 -0.40
CA SER A 33 -3.71 -10.94 0.08
C SER A 33 -4.13 -9.64 -0.60
N ALA A 34 -4.30 -8.56 0.18
CA ALA A 34 -4.68 -7.27 -0.37
C ALA A 34 -3.76 -6.87 -1.54
N ALA A 35 -4.34 -6.37 -2.63
CA ALA A 35 -3.57 -5.95 -3.81
C ALA A 35 -2.51 -4.90 -3.45
N ALA A 36 -1.41 -4.83 -4.20
CA ALA A 36 -0.39 -3.81 -4.02
C ALA A 36 -0.97 -2.39 -4.18
N LEU A 37 -0.44 -1.42 -3.44
CA LEU A 37 -0.81 -0.03 -3.57
C LEU A 37 -0.29 0.55 -4.89
N THR A 38 -1.19 1.02 -5.73
CA THR A 38 -0.90 1.62 -7.03
C THR A 38 -1.71 2.88 -7.21
N LEU A 39 -1.29 3.75 -8.12
CA LEU A 39 -2.13 4.89 -8.52
C LEU A 39 -3.46 4.40 -9.09
N PRO A 40 -4.58 5.06 -8.76
CA PRO A 40 -5.85 4.79 -9.42
C PRO A 40 -5.70 5.07 -10.93
N THR A 41 -5.96 4.06 -11.75
CA THR A 41 -6.13 4.26 -13.19
C THR A 41 -7.49 4.88 -13.42
N ALA A 42 -7.55 5.91 -14.27
CA ALA A 42 -8.84 6.42 -14.75
C ALA A 42 -9.55 5.29 -15.50
N SER A 43 -10.43 4.55 -14.81
CA SER A 43 -11.30 3.56 -15.44
C SER A 43 -12.37 4.33 -16.21
N SER A 44 -12.28 4.28 -17.52
CA SER A 44 -13.37 4.64 -18.43
C SER A 44 -14.38 3.48 -18.54
N ASP A 45 -14.83 2.95 -17.41
CA ASP A 45 -15.86 1.91 -17.41
C ASP A 45 -17.11 2.43 -16.67
N PRO A 46 -18.21 2.74 -17.40
CA PRO A 46 -19.45 3.23 -16.80
C PRO A 46 -20.33 2.06 -16.31
N GLY A 47 -19.77 1.12 -15.52
CA GLY A 47 -20.53 -0.09 -15.19
C GLY A 47 -20.20 -0.80 -13.87
N ALA A 48 -19.54 -0.17 -12.89
CA ALA A 48 -19.36 -0.81 -11.60
C ALA A 48 -20.41 -0.35 -10.59
N SER A 49 -21.40 -1.21 -10.39
CA SER A 49 -22.44 -1.13 -9.37
C SER A 49 -21.85 -1.07 -7.97
N SER A 50 -22.23 -0.05 -7.22
CA SER A 50 -21.90 0.15 -5.81
C SER A 50 -22.50 -0.95 -4.95
N ALA A 51 -21.68 -1.68 -4.18
CA ALA A 51 -22.14 -2.50 -3.07
C ALA A 51 -22.42 -1.62 -1.84
N PRO A 52 -23.56 -1.78 -1.14
CA PRO A 52 -23.88 -1.01 0.04
C PRO A 52 -23.34 -1.70 1.30
N GLY A 53 -22.61 -0.95 2.12
CA GLY A 53 -22.33 -1.39 3.48
C GLY A 53 -20.99 -0.94 4.08
N ALA A 54 -20.85 0.35 4.37
CA ALA A 54 -19.91 0.79 5.40
C ALA A 54 -20.57 1.89 6.23
N SER A 55 -20.79 1.58 7.50
CA SER A 55 -21.38 2.44 8.50
C SER A 55 -20.50 3.64 8.78
N SER A 56 -21.08 4.82 8.75
CA SER A 56 -20.44 6.11 9.02
C SER A 56 -20.05 6.22 10.49
N ALA A 57 -18.77 6.38 10.77
CA ALA A 57 -18.31 6.94 12.04
C ALA A 57 -18.21 8.46 11.89
N ALA A 58 -19.00 9.18 12.69
CA ALA A 58 -19.08 10.62 12.68
C ALA A 58 -17.90 11.27 13.40
N GLY A 59 -17.40 12.38 12.86
CA GLY A 59 -16.84 13.47 13.64
C GLY A 59 -15.33 13.66 13.63
N ALA A 60 -14.75 13.96 12.46
CA ALA A 60 -13.57 14.80 12.41
C ALA A 60 -13.94 16.04 11.57
N SER A 61 -13.87 17.22 12.18
CA SER A 61 -14.06 18.49 11.50
C SER A 61 -12.96 18.65 10.47
N ILE A 62 -13.28 18.41 9.21
CA ILE A 62 -12.38 18.63 8.08
C ILE A 62 -12.34 20.13 7.85
N ALA A 63 -11.17 20.75 8.08
CA ALA A 63 -10.93 22.08 7.55
C ALA A 63 -11.22 22.06 6.04
N PRO A 64 -11.86 23.10 5.47
CA PRO A 64 -12.15 23.13 4.05
C PRO A 64 -10.85 22.98 3.26
N ALA A 65 -10.78 21.98 2.39
CA ALA A 65 -9.68 21.81 1.47
C ALA A 65 -9.56 23.11 0.64
N ALA A 66 -8.36 23.70 0.63
CA ALA A 66 -8.08 24.87 -0.19
C ALA A 66 -8.39 24.52 -1.65
N SER A 67 -9.12 25.37 -2.33
CA SER A 67 -9.44 25.15 -3.74
C SER A 67 -8.17 25.28 -4.56
N PHE A 68 -7.87 24.28 -5.40
CA PHE A 68 -6.74 24.32 -6.30
C PHE A 68 -6.89 25.49 -7.31
N ASP A 69 -5.98 26.44 -7.26
CA ASP A 69 -5.98 27.68 -8.06
C ASP A 69 -5.30 27.54 -9.43
N GLY A 70 -4.91 26.30 -9.80
CA GLY A 70 -4.15 25.99 -11.01
C GLY A 70 -2.63 26.13 -10.87
N SER A 71 -2.14 26.75 -9.78
CA SER A 71 -0.70 26.82 -9.49
C SER A 71 -0.24 25.59 -8.73
N VAL A 72 0.79 24.91 -9.22
CA VAL A 72 1.38 23.74 -8.54
C VAL A 72 2.47 24.12 -7.54
N ALA A 73 3.04 25.33 -7.63
CA ALA A 73 4.05 25.80 -6.68
C ALA A 73 3.45 26.04 -5.30
N GLY A 74 4.24 25.78 -4.25
CA GLY A 74 3.88 25.96 -2.85
C GLY A 74 3.84 24.66 -2.06
N THR A 75 3.27 24.72 -0.86
CA THR A 75 3.19 23.60 0.06
C THR A 75 1.92 22.77 -0.20
N TRP A 76 2.07 21.47 -0.13
CA TRP A 76 1.01 20.49 -0.27
C TRP A 76 1.05 19.55 0.93
N ASN A 77 -0.07 19.44 1.63
CA ASN A 77 -0.20 18.59 2.80
C ASN A 77 -0.77 17.22 2.44
N VAL A 78 -0.38 16.19 3.18
CA VAL A 78 -1.00 14.87 3.07
C VAL A 78 -2.50 14.99 3.27
N ALA A 79 -3.26 14.41 2.37
CA ALA A 79 -4.72 14.48 2.32
C ALA A 79 -5.37 13.11 2.61
N ALA A 80 -6.68 13.10 2.72
CA ALA A 80 -7.48 11.90 2.91
C ALA A 80 -7.21 10.83 1.84
N ASN A 81 -7.53 9.58 2.17
CA ASN A 81 -7.28 8.39 1.35
C ASN A 81 -5.79 8.08 1.10
N SER A 82 -4.89 8.68 1.90
CA SER A 82 -3.50 8.27 1.95
C SER A 82 -3.38 6.98 2.76
N VAL A 83 -2.57 6.06 2.27
CA VAL A 83 -2.35 4.74 2.89
C VAL A 83 -0.87 4.39 2.80
N ALA A 84 -0.33 3.88 3.89
CA ALA A 84 1.00 3.27 3.91
C ALA A 84 0.94 1.91 4.63
N GLY A 85 1.89 1.04 4.33
CA GLY A 85 1.90 -0.26 4.97
C GLY A 85 3.07 -1.13 4.56
N TYR A 86 2.95 -2.39 4.90
CA TYR A 86 3.96 -3.40 4.62
C TYR A 86 3.35 -4.61 3.92
N ARG A 87 4.23 -5.34 3.26
CA ARG A 87 3.99 -6.68 2.71
C ARG A 87 5.18 -7.57 3.02
N VAL A 88 4.93 -8.74 3.59
CA VAL A 88 5.96 -9.75 3.89
C VAL A 88 5.46 -11.11 3.47
N ARG A 89 6.30 -11.87 2.78
CA ARG A 89 6.00 -13.25 2.38
C ARG A 89 6.07 -14.17 3.58
N GLU A 90 5.01 -14.93 3.82
CA GLU A 90 4.94 -15.92 4.91
C GLU A 90 4.49 -17.29 4.39
N GLN A 91 4.98 -18.35 5.03
CA GLN A 91 4.51 -19.71 4.81
C GLN A 91 3.80 -20.19 6.07
N LEU A 92 2.49 -20.39 5.97
CA LEU A 92 1.69 -20.95 7.06
C LEU A 92 1.72 -22.48 7.01
N ALA A 93 1.79 -23.13 8.19
CA ALA A 93 1.88 -24.60 8.30
C ALA A 93 0.69 -25.33 7.67
N ASN A 94 -0.47 -24.71 7.67
CA ASN A 94 -1.72 -25.31 7.17
C ASN A 94 -2.05 -24.93 5.73
N LEU A 95 -1.19 -24.15 5.06
CA LEU A 95 -1.42 -23.75 3.67
C LEU A 95 -0.36 -24.37 2.74
N PRO A 96 -0.78 -24.90 1.58
CA PRO A 96 0.14 -25.55 0.65
C PRO A 96 1.07 -24.56 -0.08
N ALA A 97 0.78 -23.25 0.00
CA ALA A 97 1.57 -22.22 -0.67
C ALA A 97 1.81 -21.03 0.26
N ALA A 98 2.94 -20.35 0.05
CA ALA A 98 3.25 -19.12 0.76
C ALA A 98 2.27 -18.00 0.36
N SER A 99 1.87 -17.17 1.33
CA SER A 99 0.96 -16.03 1.17
C SER A 99 1.66 -14.72 1.58
N ASP A 100 1.08 -13.59 1.24
CA ASP A 100 1.58 -12.30 1.71
C ASP A 100 0.80 -11.83 2.93
N ALA A 101 1.51 -11.57 4.02
CA ALA A 101 1.00 -10.80 5.15
C ALA A 101 1.03 -9.32 4.77
N VAL A 102 -0.12 -8.66 4.76
CA VAL A 102 -0.25 -7.24 4.41
C VAL A 102 -0.90 -6.51 5.57
N GLY A 103 -0.22 -5.45 6.05
CA GLY A 103 -0.78 -4.55 7.05
C GLY A 103 -0.72 -3.11 6.56
N ARG A 104 -1.74 -2.31 6.85
CA ARG A 104 -1.90 -0.94 6.36
C ARG A 104 -2.44 -0.01 7.42
N THR A 105 -2.14 1.28 7.25
CA THR A 105 -2.72 2.36 8.02
C THR A 105 -3.03 3.56 7.12
N SER A 106 -4.04 4.33 7.48
CA SER A 106 -4.33 5.66 6.91
C SER A 106 -3.80 6.81 7.79
N ALA A 107 -3.16 6.51 8.91
CA ALA A 107 -2.54 7.51 9.78
C ALA A 107 -1.20 7.96 9.18
N VAL A 108 -1.28 8.67 8.07
CA VAL A 108 -0.17 9.25 7.31
C VAL A 108 -0.29 10.75 7.37
N THR A 109 0.79 11.43 7.74
CA THR A 109 0.87 12.90 7.83
C THR A 109 2.13 13.40 7.14
N GLY A 110 2.20 14.70 6.89
CA GLY A 110 3.37 15.33 6.31
C GLY A 110 3.05 16.29 5.19
N SER A 111 4.07 16.73 4.49
CA SER A 111 3.94 17.68 3.40
C SER A 111 5.07 17.57 2.39
N ILE A 112 4.83 18.12 1.22
CA ILE A 112 5.84 18.37 0.18
C ILE A 112 5.77 19.83 -0.23
N THR A 113 6.92 20.38 -0.67
CA THR A 113 7.00 21.72 -1.25
C THR A 113 7.43 21.62 -2.69
N LEU A 114 6.65 22.25 -3.56
CA LEU A 114 6.94 22.35 -4.98
C LEU A 114 7.39 23.78 -5.31
N ASP A 115 8.41 23.88 -6.15
CA ASP A 115 8.85 25.13 -6.76
C ASP A 115 8.72 25.01 -8.29
N THR A 116 8.39 26.13 -8.95
CA THR A 116 8.26 26.18 -10.40
C THR A 116 9.16 27.31 -10.94
N SER A 117 10.14 26.91 -11.74
CA SER A 117 11.04 27.85 -12.42
C SER A 117 10.91 27.66 -13.94
N GLY A 118 10.35 28.67 -14.62
CA GLY A 118 10.00 28.56 -16.04
C GLY A 118 9.00 27.44 -16.27
N SER A 119 9.36 26.46 -17.09
CA SER A 119 8.53 25.29 -17.41
C SER A 119 8.82 24.07 -16.53
N THR A 120 9.77 24.17 -15.58
CA THR A 120 10.19 23.05 -14.73
C THR A 120 9.57 23.16 -13.36
N THR A 121 8.87 22.12 -12.93
CA THR A 121 8.36 21.97 -11.56
C THR A 121 9.22 20.94 -10.81
N THR A 122 9.61 21.29 -9.60
CA THR A 122 10.51 20.47 -8.79
C THR A 122 9.96 20.35 -7.35
N VAL A 123 9.91 19.15 -6.82
CA VAL A 123 9.72 18.95 -5.37
C VAL A 123 11.06 19.24 -4.70
N THR A 124 11.10 20.30 -3.91
CA THR A 124 12.33 20.78 -3.26
C THR A 124 12.49 20.29 -1.83
N ALA A 125 11.37 19.94 -1.18
CA ALA A 125 11.33 19.35 0.16
C ALA A 125 10.16 18.40 0.30
N GLY A 126 10.29 17.41 1.19
CA GLY A 126 9.22 16.49 1.50
C GLY A 126 9.52 15.75 2.80
N GLN A 127 8.51 15.66 3.65
CA GLN A 127 8.57 14.88 4.89
C GLN A 127 7.24 14.17 5.10
N ILE A 128 7.30 12.87 5.31
CA ILE A 128 6.15 12.01 5.57
C ILE A 128 6.38 11.29 6.89
N SER A 129 5.34 11.16 7.69
CA SER A 129 5.31 10.39 8.92
C SER A 129 4.12 9.44 8.91
N VAL A 130 4.35 8.21 9.30
CA VAL A 130 3.35 7.13 9.38
C VAL A 130 3.28 6.65 10.81
N ASP A 131 2.08 6.65 11.40
CA ASP A 131 1.85 6.06 12.71
C ASP A 131 1.83 4.52 12.58
N THR A 132 2.88 3.88 13.07
CA THR A 132 3.04 2.42 13.02
C THR A 132 2.18 1.68 14.04
N THR A 133 1.68 2.37 15.08
CA THR A 133 0.81 1.78 16.10
C THR A 133 -0.56 1.43 15.55
N SER A 134 -0.99 2.14 14.52
CA SER A 134 -2.30 2.01 13.87
C SER A 134 -2.32 1.05 12.68
N ILE A 135 -1.20 0.40 12.37
CA ILE A 135 -1.15 -0.61 11.31
C ILE A 135 -2.00 -1.82 11.69
N THR A 136 -2.89 -2.21 10.77
CA THR A 136 -3.75 -3.38 10.91
C THR A 136 -3.68 -4.27 9.67
N SER A 137 -3.87 -5.57 9.89
CA SER A 137 -3.96 -6.59 8.85
C SER A 137 -5.29 -7.37 8.96
N ASP A 138 -5.42 -8.44 8.20
CA ASP A 138 -6.54 -9.37 8.26
C ASP A 138 -6.56 -10.25 9.53
N LYS A 139 -5.51 -10.21 10.37
CA LYS A 139 -5.36 -11.05 11.57
C LYS A 139 -4.89 -10.25 12.78
N PRO A 140 -5.76 -10.03 13.79
CA PRO A 140 -5.41 -9.28 15.00
C PRO A 140 -4.18 -9.83 15.74
N GLN A 141 -4.00 -11.16 15.77
CA GLN A 141 -2.82 -11.78 16.41
C GLN A 141 -1.51 -11.44 15.67
N ARG A 142 -1.55 -11.25 14.34
CA ARG A 142 -0.41 -10.76 13.56
C ARG A 142 -0.09 -9.31 13.94
N ASP A 143 -1.13 -8.49 14.09
CA ASP A 143 -0.99 -7.09 14.45
C ASP A 143 -0.38 -6.93 15.84
N ASP A 144 -0.81 -7.72 16.81
CA ASP A 144 -0.24 -7.72 18.16
C ASP A 144 1.24 -8.10 18.16
N ARG A 145 1.62 -9.13 17.38
CA ARG A 145 3.03 -9.53 17.27
C ARG A 145 3.88 -8.53 16.52
N LEU A 146 3.32 -7.93 15.46
CA LEU A 146 4.01 -6.86 14.74
C LEU A 146 4.33 -5.71 15.69
N ARG A 147 3.34 -5.28 16.51
CA ARG A 147 3.51 -4.21 17.48
C ARG A 147 4.53 -4.54 18.57
N ASN A 148 4.44 -5.73 19.15
CA ASN A 148 5.23 -6.07 20.33
C ASN A 148 6.63 -6.61 19.98
N GLU A 149 6.77 -7.40 18.92
CA GLU A 149 8.00 -8.12 18.60
C GLU A 149 8.69 -7.59 17.34
N GLY A 150 7.91 -7.27 16.28
CA GLY A 150 8.45 -6.85 14.98
C GLY A 150 8.87 -5.39 14.97
N LEU A 151 7.93 -4.47 15.05
CA LEU A 151 8.18 -3.03 14.99
C LEU A 151 8.38 -2.40 16.36
N GLN A 152 8.02 -3.08 17.45
CA GLN A 152 8.14 -2.57 18.83
C GLN A 152 7.55 -1.16 18.95
N THR A 153 6.28 -1.01 18.57
CA THR A 153 5.66 0.31 18.34
C THR A 153 5.53 1.16 19.59
N ASP A 154 5.61 0.58 20.78
CA ASP A 154 5.69 1.34 22.04
C ASP A 154 7.01 2.14 22.15
N THR A 155 8.07 1.64 21.53
CA THR A 155 9.39 2.30 21.49
C THR A 155 9.58 3.11 20.21
N TYR A 156 9.08 2.61 19.08
CA TYR A 156 9.22 3.20 17.75
C TYR A 156 7.84 3.42 17.10
N PRO A 157 7.05 4.38 17.61
CA PRO A 157 5.66 4.56 17.20
C PRO A 157 5.48 5.09 15.77
N THR A 158 6.57 5.59 15.16
CA THR A 158 6.50 6.23 13.85
C THR A 158 7.56 5.71 12.89
N ALA A 159 7.20 5.62 11.62
CA ALA A 159 8.14 5.55 10.51
C ALA A 159 8.13 6.88 9.76
N THR A 160 9.31 7.37 9.34
CA THR A 160 9.42 8.65 8.64
C THR A 160 10.25 8.55 7.38
N PHE A 161 9.90 9.35 6.39
CA PHE A 161 10.72 9.56 5.19
C PHE A 161 10.95 11.06 5.00
N ALA A 162 12.22 11.45 4.83
CA ALA A 162 12.61 12.82 4.53
C ALA A 162 13.34 12.86 3.19
N LEU A 163 12.83 13.65 2.24
CA LEU A 163 13.44 13.82 0.92
C LEU A 163 14.80 14.53 1.08
N THR A 164 15.87 13.95 0.55
CA THR A 164 17.23 14.54 0.60
C THR A 164 17.71 15.05 -0.76
N LYS A 165 17.04 14.66 -1.85
CA LYS A 165 17.30 15.18 -3.21
C LYS A 165 16.03 15.70 -3.82
N SER A 166 16.10 16.85 -4.47
CA SER A 166 14.99 17.40 -5.23
C SER A 166 14.58 16.49 -6.37
N VAL A 167 13.27 16.42 -6.64
CA VAL A 167 12.69 15.59 -7.69
C VAL A 167 12.06 16.47 -8.76
N VAL A 168 12.53 16.38 -9.98
CA VAL A 168 11.89 17.04 -11.13
C VAL A 168 10.59 16.29 -11.43
N VAL A 169 9.48 17.02 -11.45
CA VAL A 169 8.16 16.45 -11.74
C VAL A 169 7.99 16.40 -13.27
N PRO A 170 7.76 15.21 -13.87
CA PRO A 170 7.52 15.11 -15.30
C PRO A 170 6.29 15.95 -15.73
N ALA A 171 6.38 16.65 -16.84
CA ALA A 171 5.25 17.43 -17.36
C ALA A 171 3.99 16.58 -17.59
N ALA A 172 4.17 15.31 -17.98
CA ALA A 172 3.08 14.36 -18.15
C ALA A 172 2.36 14.07 -16.82
N ALA A 173 3.09 14.03 -15.70
CA ALA A 173 2.50 13.87 -14.36
C ALA A 173 1.60 15.07 -14.02
N LEU A 174 2.04 16.28 -14.32
CA LEU A 174 1.25 17.51 -14.14
C LEU A 174 0.02 17.57 -15.06
N ALA A 175 0.08 16.88 -16.20
CA ALA A 175 -1.05 16.72 -17.13
C ALA A 175 -1.96 15.53 -16.79
N GLY A 176 -1.80 14.90 -15.62
CA GLY A 176 -2.66 13.80 -15.15
C GLY A 176 -2.24 12.42 -15.61
N THR A 177 -1.07 12.26 -16.22
CA THR A 177 -0.58 10.95 -16.66
C THR A 177 0.40 10.39 -15.64
N ALA A 178 0.14 9.17 -15.12
CA ALA A 178 1.02 8.49 -14.21
C ALA A 178 2.44 8.37 -14.76
N SER A 179 3.41 9.00 -14.13
CA SER A 179 4.79 9.11 -14.59
C SER A 179 5.76 8.61 -13.52
N ASP A 180 6.83 7.96 -13.95
CA ASP A 180 7.85 7.44 -13.07
C ASP A 180 8.68 8.56 -12.43
N VAL A 181 8.92 8.44 -11.14
CA VAL A 181 9.80 9.32 -10.34
C VAL A 181 10.62 8.46 -9.38
N THR A 182 11.77 8.97 -8.95
CA THR A 182 12.57 8.34 -7.89
C THR A 182 12.63 9.28 -6.71
N LEU A 183 12.24 8.79 -5.53
CA LEU A 183 12.30 9.53 -4.29
C LEU A 183 13.57 9.13 -3.55
N THR A 184 14.61 9.99 -3.58
CA THR A 184 15.85 9.79 -2.81
C THR A 184 15.71 10.49 -1.47
N GLY A 185 15.87 9.75 -0.37
CA GLY A 185 15.71 10.34 0.96
C GLY A 185 16.11 9.39 2.07
N ASP A 186 15.98 9.88 3.28
CA ASP A 186 16.26 9.15 4.51
C ASP A 186 14.98 8.51 5.03
N LEU A 187 14.96 7.18 5.06
CA LEU A 187 13.88 6.37 5.65
C LEU A 187 14.31 5.97 7.06
N THR A 188 13.54 6.40 8.05
CA THR A 188 13.67 5.94 9.44
C THR A 188 12.57 4.95 9.76
N LEU A 189 12.96 3.75 10.16
CA LEU A 189 12.07 2.67 10.56
C LEU A 189 12.70 1.94 11.73
N HIS A 190 11.91 1.61 12.76
CA HIS A 190 12.37 0.89 13.95
C HIS A 190 13.64 1.54 14.58
N GLY A 191 13.68 2.87 14.63
CA GLY A 191 14.81 3.66 15.17
C GLY A 191 16.06 3.71 14.30
N VAL A 192 16.09 3.03 13.16
CA VAL A 192 17.23 3.01 12.22
C VAL A 192 16.93 3.90 11.02
N THR A 193 17.87 4.77 10.66
CA THR A 193 17.77 5.64 9.47
C THR A 193 18.71 5.15 8.39
N LYS A 194 18.19 5.01 7.17
CA LYS A 194 18.97 4.67 5.97
C LYS A 194 18.58 5.56 4.81
N SER A 195 19.59 5.97 4.02
CA SER A 195 19.33 6.62 2.73
C SER A 195 18.89 5.59 1.71
N VAL A 196 17.77 5.87 1.04
CA VAL A 196 17.12 4.97 0.09
C VAL A 196 16.68 5.70 -1.16
N ASP A 197 16.62 4.95 -2.27
CA ASP A 197 15.97 5.37 -3.51
C ASP A 197 14.67 4.57 -3.68
N ILE A 198 13.53 5.25 -3.63
CA ILE A 198 12.22 4.60 -3.73
C ILE A 198 11.64 4.88 -5.12
N PRO A 199 11.50 3.84 -5.97
CA PRO A 199 10.77 3.98 -7.23
C PRO A 199 9.29 4.25 -6.94
N ALA A 200 8.72 5.24 -7.61
CA ALA A 200 7.34 5.63 -7.44
C ALA A 200 6.75 6.15 -8.76
N LYS A 201 5.44 6.24 -8.80
CA LYS A 201 4.68 6.93 -9.84
C LYS A 201 3.94 8.11 -9.23
N ALA A 202 3.92 9.23 -9.96
CA ALA A 202 3.23 10.44 -9.55
C ALA A 202 2.27 10.91 -10.65
N GLN A 203 1.16 11.52 -10.24
CA GLN A 203 0.21 12.20 -11.14
C GLN A 203 -0.53 13.32 -10.40
N LEU A 204 -0.98 14.32 -11.14
CA LEU A 204 -1.86 15.39 -10.65
C LEU A 204 -3.26 15.18 -11.27
N VAL A 205 -4.24 14.82 -10.46
CA VAL A 205 -5.62 14.57 -10.93
C VAL A 205 -6.60 15.34 -10.04
N ASN A 206 -7.49 16.12 -10.65
CA ASN A 206 -8.51 16.88 -9.95
C ASN A 206 -7.95 17.74 -8.78
N GLY A 207 -6.79 18.38 -8.98
CA GLY A 207 -6.18 19.23 -7.95
C GLY A 207 -5.54 18.44 -6.80
N THR A 208 -5.35 17.13 -6.94
CA THR A 208 -4.68 16.27 -5.97
C THR A 208 -3.43 15.68 -6.59
N ILE A 209 -2.29 15.85 -5.93
CA ILE A 209 -1.06 15.13 -6.30
C ILE A 209 -1.14 13.75 -5.65
N GLN A 210 -1.03 12.71 -6.46
CA GLN A 210 -1.04 11.32 -6.02
C GLN A 210 0.31 10.69 -6.27
N VAL A 211 0.88 10.02 -5.27
CA VAL A 211 2.18 9.34 -5.36
C VAL A 211 2.05 7.94 -4.81
N ALA A 212 2.35 6.93 -5.61
CA ALA A 212 2.37 5.54 -5.17
C ALA A 212 3.74 4.92 -5.46
N GLY A 213 4.25 4.16 -4.51
CA GLY A 213 5.54 3.50 -4.64
C GLY A 213 5.75 2.39 -3.63
N SER A 214 6.84 1.67 -3.81
CA SER A 214 7.24 0.61 -2.88
C SER A 214 8.74 0.40 -2.90
N ILE A 215 9.28 -0.09 -1.78
CA ILE A 215 10.68 -0.50 -1.65
C ILE A 215 10.77 -1.79 -0.85
N THR A 216 11.58 -2.73 -1.34
CA THR A 216 11.88 -4.00 -0.66
C THR A 216 13.28 -3.94 -0.06
N PHE A 217 13.40 -4.34 1.19
CA PHE A 217 14.66 -4.34 1.94
C PHE A 217 14.76 -5.55 2.88
N PRO A 218 15.98 -6.00 3.23
CA PRO A 218 16.17 -6.97 4.31
C PRO A 218 15.67 -6.41 5.65
N LEU A 219 14.92 -7.20 6.41
CA LEU A 219 14.41 -6.78 7.73
C LEU A 219 15.56 -6.40 8.68
N SER A 220 16.68 -7.11 8.57
CA SER A 220 17.90 -6.84 9.33
C SER A 220 18.49 -5.44 9.10
N ASP A 221 18.21 -4.81 7.96
CA ASP A 221 18.66 -3.45 7.65
C ASP A 221 18.11 -2.41 8.61
N TYR A 222 16.96 -2.69 9.19
CA TYR A 222 16.30 -1.85 10.20
C TYR A 222 16.22 -2.54 11.57
N SER A 223 17.08 -3.52 11.83
CA SER A 223 17.10 -4.28 13.09
C SER A 223 15.75 -4.93 13.43
N ILE A 224 14.92 -5.20 12.43
CA ILE A 224 13.63 -5.85 12.61
C ILE A 224 13.86 -7.37 12.63
N VAL A 225 13.38 -8.01 13.68
CA VAL A 225 13.38 -9.47 13.82
C VAL A 225 12.00 -9.99 13.45
N ALA A 226 11.96 -10.94 12.51
CA ALA A 226 10.70 -11.59 12.16
C ALA A 226 10.16 -12.37 13.38
N PRO A 227 8.89 -12.16 13.79
CA PRO A 227 8.32 -12.84 14.94
C PRO A 227 8.32 -14.35 14.77
N ASN A 228 8.70 -15.08 15.83
CA ASN A 228 8.59 -16.54 15.84
C ASN A 228 7.19 -16.94 16.30
N LEU A 229 6.39 -17.48 15.40
CA LEU A 229 4.98 -17.79 15.64
C LEU A 229 4.75 -19.27 16.00
N GLY A 230 5.78 -19.98 16.46
CA GLY A 230 5.70 -21.33 17.06
C GLY A 230 4.69 -22.26 16.40
N GLY A 231 5.05 -22.99 15.38
CA GLY A 231 4.25 -24.06 14.78
C GLY A 231 3.11 -23.67 13.84
N ILE A 232 2.67 -22.40 13.83
CA ILE A 232 1.61 -21.90 12.93
C ILE A 232 2.22 -21.32 11.66
N ILE A 233 3.35 -20.65 11.77
CA ILE A 233 4.13 -20.15 10.64
C ILE A 233 5.39 -21.00 10.50
N VAL A 234 5.60 -21.54 9.32
CA VAL A 234 6.78 -22.33 8.98
C VAL A 234 7.96 -21.41 8.70
N SER A 235 7.72 -20.29 8.00
CA SER A 235 8.74 -19.29 7.72
C SER A 235 8.13 -17.93 7.40
N ILE A 236 8.87 -16.87 7.74
CA ILE A 236 8.66 -15.49 7.29
C ILE A 236 9.89 -15.13 6.45
N ALA A 237 9.68 -14.44 5.33
CA ALA A 237 10.79 -13.99 4.50
C ALA A 237 11.69 -13.01 5.29
N ASP A 238 12.98 -13.06 5.02
CA ASP A 238 13.98 -12.15 5.56
C ASP A 238 13.91 -10.72 5.00
N LYS A 239 13.01 -10.50 4.02
CA LYS A 239 12.76 -9.23 3.36
C LYS A 239 11.33 -8.78 3.55
N GLY A 240 11.17 -7.48 3.76
CA GLY A 240 9.88 -6.80 3.77
C GLY A 240 9.78 -5.78 2.64
N THR A 241 8.57 -5.53 2.20
CA THR A 241 8.25 -4.44 1.25
C THR A 241 7.42 -3.40 1.98
N LEU A 242 7.88 -2.16 1.99
CA LEU A 242 7.08 -1.01 2.35
C LEU A 242 6.35 -0.54 1.09
N GLU A 243 5.04 -0.29 1.19
CA GLU A 243 4.23 0.21 0.09
C GLU A 243 3.40 1.42 0.54
N PHE A 244 3.16 2.37 -0.35
CA PHE A 244 2.35 3.54 -0.05
C PHE A 244 1.59 4.05 -1.26
N LEU A 245 0.45 4.69 -0.98
CA LEU A 245 -0.29 5.60 -1.84
C LEU A 245 -0.57 6.86 -1.03
N VAL A 246 0.07 7.96 -1.35
CA VAL A 246 -0.10 9.23 -0.64
C VAL A 246 -0.72 10.25 -1.57
N ASN A 247 -1.78 10.87 -1.09
CA ASN A 247 -2.49 11.95 -1.74
C ASN A 247 -2.10 13.27 -1.06
N PHE A 248 -1.89 14.32 -1.85
CA PHE A 248 -1.59 15.64 -1.33
C PHE A 248 -2.59 16.65 -1.88
N SER A 249 -3.09 17.50 -1.00
CA SER A 249 -3.86 18.69 -1.35
C SER A 249 -3.06 19.95 -1.07
N LYS A 250 -3.29 20.99 -1.84
CA LYS A 250 -2.63 22.29 -1.63
C LYS A 250 -2.99 22.83 -0.26
N ALA A 251 -1.99 23.39 0.46
CA ALA A 251 -2.15 24.00 1.77
C ALA A 251 -2.97 25.30 1.70
#